data_29c9d4cc4c2b47608e9540dccd2dee1f
#
_entry.id   29c9d4cc4c2b47608e9540dccd2dee1f
#
_cell.length_a   1.000
_cell.length_b   1.000
_cell.length_c   1.000
_cell.angle_alpha   90.00
_cell.angle_beta   90.00
_cell.angle_gamma   90.00
#
_symmetry.space_group_name_H-M   'P 1'
#
loop_
_entity.id
_entity.type
_entity.pdbx_description
1 polymer ?
#
loop_
_entity_poly.entity_id
_entity_poly.type
_entity_poly.pdbx_seq_one_letter_code
_entity_poly.pdbx_strand_id
1 'polypeptide(L)'
;SITLLEQGRGGYLDMDRSSSLDWDGLRARVRKVGMRNSNCMAIAPTATISNICGVSQSIEPTYQNLHVKSNLSGEFTVVNMYLVEDLKERGLWDEVMISDLKYFDGNLARIDRISPELRRLYATAFEIDPVWLVECAARRQKWIDQAQSLNIYMAGASGKKLDDTYKLAWLRGLKTTYYLRTSSA
;
A
#
# COMPACT_ATOMS: atom_id res chain seq x y z
N SER A 1 -0.50 21.46 0.51
CA SER A 1 -0.77 20.47 1.56
C SER A 1 0.13 20.62 2.77
N ILE A 2 1.44 20.56 2.58
CA ILE A 2 2.44 20.70 3.66
C ILE A 2 2.20 21.97 4.48
N THR A 3 2.02 23.12 3.83
CA THR A 3 1.81 24.40 4.52
C THR A 3 0.63 24.38 5.48
N LEU A 4 -0.50 23.79 5.09
CA LEU A 4 -1.68 23.68 5.96
C LEU A 4 -1.45 22.71 7.12
N LEU A 5 -0.73 21.61 6.87
CA LEU A 5 -0.35 20.66 7.91
C LEU A 5 0.59 21.30 8.93
N GLU A 6 1.56 22.07 8.48
CA GLU A 6 2.49 22.83 9.34
C GLU A 6 1.77 23.85 10.22
N GLN A 7 0.82 24.58 9.65
CA GLN A 7 -0.01 25.51 10.40
C GLN A 7 -0.90 24.83 11.44
N GLY A 8 -1.44 23.66 11.12
CA GLY A 8 -2.34 22.93 12.01
C GLY A 8 -1.64 22.09 13.07
N ARG A 9 -0.44 21.56 12.79
CA ARG A 9 0.26 20.59 13.68
C ARG A 9 1.61 21.11 14.21
N GLY A 10 2.14 22.15 13.61
CA GLY A 10 3.35 22.83 14.08
C GLY A 10 4.59 21.94 14.16
N GLY A 11 5.31 22.05 15.27
CA GLY A 11 6.55 21.32 15.51
C GLY A 11 6.42 19.83 15.77
N TYR A 12 5.21 19.27 15.78
CA TYR A 12 4.99 17.83 15.95
C TYR A 12 5.18 17.03 14.66
N LEU A 13 5.29 17.69 13.50
CA LEU A 13 5.47 17.02 12.23
C LEU A 13 6.93 16.66 11.98
N ASP A 14 7.16 15.39 11.66
CA ASP A 14 8.44 14.89 11.15
C ASP A 14 8.23 14.39 9.71
N MET A 15 8.28 15.34 8.77
CA MET A 15 7.96 15.12 7.36
C MET A 15 9.21 15.23 6.49
N ASP A 16 9.31 14.34 5.50
CA ASP A 16 10.26 14.50 4.40
C ASP A 16 9.85 15.67 3.49
N ARG A 17 10.69 16.70 3.44
CA ARG A 17 10.50 17.93 2.63
C ARG A 17 11.39 17.97 1.41
N SER A 18 12.16 16.92 1.16
CA SER A 18 13.07 16.87 0.01
C SER A 18 12.28 17.01 -1.30
N SER A 19 12.82 17.78 -2.25
CA SER A 19 12.25 17.96 -3.57
C SER A 19 13.33 18.37 -4.57
N SER A 20 13.22 17.89 -5.78
CA SER A 20 14.00 18.35 -6.95
C SER A 20 13.23 19.36 -7.78
N LEU A 21 11.98 19.69 -7.44
CA LEU A 21 11.11 20.61 -8.17
C LEU A 21 11.10 21.99 -7.50
N ASP A 22 10.95 23.03 -8.30
CA ASP A 22 10.84 24.42 -7.84
C ASP A 22 9.40 24.70 -7.33
N TRP A 23 9.14 24.27 -6.09
CA TRP A 23 7.86 24.55 -5.44
C TRP A 23 7.67 26.01 -5.06
N ASP A 24 8.73 26.75 -4.79
CA ASP A 24 8.64 28.15 -4.37
C ASP A 24 8.27 29.03 -5.55
N GLY A 25 8.85 28.79 -6.71
CA GLY A 25 8.43 29.44 -7.96
C GLY A 25 6.98 29.11 -8.30
N LEU A 26 6.55 27.86 -8.16
CA LEU A 26 5.15 27.49 -8.38
C LEU A 26 4.20 28.19 -7.40
N ARG A 27 4.54 28.25 -6.11
CA ARG A 27 3.74 28.97 -5.11
C ARG A 27 3.63 30.45 -5.41
N ALA A 28 4.75 31.10 -5.79
CA ALA A 28 4.75 32.51 -6.19
C ALA A 28 3.85 32.74 -7.38
N ARG A 29 3.91 31.88 -8.41
CA ARG A 29 3.05 31.95 -9.58
C ARG A 29 1.58 31.78 -9.22
N VAL A 30 1.22 30.80 -8.40
CA VAL A 30 -0.17 30.57 -7.97
C VAL A 30 -0.70 31.75 -7.17
N ARG A 31 0.11 32.36 -6.29
CA ARG A 31 -0.28 33.58 -5.57
C ARG A 31 -0.57 34.75 -6.52
N LYS A 32 0.20 34.88 -7.61
CA LYS A 32 0.07 35.99 -8.56
C LYS A 32 -1.12 35.84 -9.49
N VAL A 33 -1.33 34.65 -10.04
CA VAL A 33 -2.29 34.42 -11.14
C VAL A 33 -3.50 33.59 -10.72
N GLY A 34 -3.48 33.03 -9.51
CA GLY A 34 -4.49 32.10 -9.05
C GLY A 34 -4.33 30.70 -9.65
N MET A 35 -5.32 29.86 -9.37
CA MET A 35 -5.37 28.49 -9.83
C MET A 35 -6.82 28.12 -10.14
N ARG A 36 -7.05 27.44 -11.27
CA ARG A 36 -8.40 27.11 -11.71
C ARG A 36 -9.09 26.10 -10.79
N ASN A 37 -8.35 25.07 -10.39
CA ASN A 37 -8.87 23.97 -9.56
C ASN A 37 -8.35 24.13 -8.13
N SER A 38 -9.22 23.97 -7.14
CA SER A 38 -8.83 24.01 -5.72
C SER A 38 -8.02 22.77 -5.31
N ASN A 39 -8.29 21.62 -5.97
CA ASN A 39 -7.62 20.35 -5.72
C ASN A 39 -7.31 19.66 -7.05
N CYS A 40 -6.16 19.00 -7.14
CA CYS A 40 -5.67 18.38 -8.36
C CYS A 40 -5.40 16.88 -8.23
N MET A 41 -4.87 16.43 -7.09
CA MET A 41 -4.33 15.09 -6.93
C MET A 41 -4.79 14.41 -5.65
N ALA A 42 -5.27 13.17 -5.79
CA ALA A 42 -5.60 12.26 -4.70
C ALA A 42 -5.17 10.83 -5.05
N ILE A 43 -5.07 9.97 -4.06
CA ILE A 43 -4.94 8.51 -4.26
C ILE A 43 -6.25 7.87 -3.81
N ALA A 44 -7.03 7.39 -4.79
CA ALA A 44 -8.31 6.75 -4.56
C ALA A 44 -8.16 5.26 -4.19
N PRO A 45 -9.18 4.62 -3.59
CA PRO A 45 -9.15 3.19 -3.26
C PRO A 45 -9.07 2.27 -4.49
N THR A 46 -9.62 2.70 -5.63
CA THR A 46 -9.64 1.98 -6.92
C THR A 46 -10.18 0.54 -6.87
N ALA A 47 -11.10 0.25 -5.93
CA ALA A 47 -11.58 -1.10 -5.64
C ALA A 47 -12.18 -1.84 -6.85
N THR A 48 -12.92 -1.14 -7.71
CA THR A 48 -13.53 -1.69 -8.92
C THR A 48 -12.64 -1.52 -10.15
N ILE A 49 -12.06 -0.35 -10.33
CA ILE A 49 -11.24 -0.02 -11.51
C ILE A 49 -9.99 -0.91 -11.56
N SER A 50 -9.36 -1.17 -10.42
CA SER A 50 -8.21 -2.06 -10.36
C SER A 50 -8.52 -3.48 -10.86
N ASN A 51 -9.70 -4.00 -10.56
CA ASN A 51 -10.14 -5.30 -11.07
C ASN A 51 -10.33 -5.32 -12.59
N ILE A 52 -10.84 -4.22 -13.16
CA ILE A 52 -11.02 -4.09 -14.61
C ILE A 52 -9.65 -4.01 -15.31
N CYS A 53 -8.72 -3.28 -14.71
CA CYS A 53 -7.38 -3.08 -15.26
C CYS A 53 -6.40 -4.24 -14.95
N GLY A 54 -6.78 -5.20 -14.10
CA GLY A 54 -5.92 -6.31 -13.70
C GLY A 54 -4.71 -5.88 -12.85
N VAL A 55 -4.85 -4.84 -12.04
CA VAL A 55 -3.79 -4.31 -11.17
C VAL A 55 -4.21 -4.32 -9.71
N SER A 56 -3.27 -4.13 -8.79
CA SER A 56 -3.56 -4.01 -7.36
C SER A 56 -4.27 -2.69 -7.02
N GLN A 57 -5.05 -2.70 -5.93
CA GLN A 57 -5.79 -1.53 -5.46
C GLN A 57 -4.84 -0.48 -4.87
N SER A 58 -5.18 0.80 -5.02
CA SER A 58 -4.38 1.92 -4.52
C SER A 58 -2.91 1.82 -4.96
N ILE A 59 -1.98 2.10 -4.07
CA ILE A 59 -0.54 1.87 -4.22
C ILE A 59 -0.11 1.00 -3.04
N GLU A 60 -0.62 -0.21 -2.98
CA GLU A 60 -0.46 -1.10 -1.84
C GLU A 60 0.20 -2.43 -2.25
N PRO A 61 0.81 -3.13 -1.30
CA PRO A 61 1.27 -4.50 -1.52
C PRO A 61 0.12 -5.42 -1.90
N THR A 62 0.44 -6.51 -2.58
CA THR A 62 -0.53 -7.55 -2.89
C THR A 62 -1.14 -8.11 -1.60
N TYR A 63 -2.47 -8.17 -1.55
CA TYR A 63 -3.20 -8.68 -0.38
C TYR A 63 -2.86 -10.15 -0.11
N GLN A 64 -2.99 -10.98 -1.13
CA GLN A 64 -2.64 -12.41 -1.13
C GLN A 64 -2.16 -12.82 -2.52
N ASN A 65 -1.19 -13.74 -2.60
CA ASN A 65 -0.72 -14.28 -3.88
C ASN A 65 -1.68 -15.29 -4.49
N LEU A 66 -2.54 -15.89 -3.68
CA LEU A 66 -3.63 -16.78 -4.13
C LEU A 66 -4.82 -16.61 -3.20
N HIS A 67 -6.00 -16.38 -3.74
CA HIS A 67 -7.24 -16.26 -2.98
C HIS A 67 -8.45 -16.64 -3.82
N VAL A 68 -9.54 -16.97 -3.17
CA VAL A 68 -10.84 -17.19 -3.82
C VAL A 68 -11.64 -15.90 -3.73
N LYS A 69 -12.11 -15.44 -4.87
CA LYS A 69 -13.03 -14.32 -5.00
C LYS A 69 -14.42 -14.84 -5.29
N SER A 70 -15.34 -14.59 -4.37
CA SER A 70 -16.76 -14.96 -4.55
C SER A 70 -17.58 -13.74 -4.94
N ASN A 71 -18.46 -13.90 -5.92
CA ASN A 71 -19.47 -12.91 -6.32
C ASN A 71 -20.77 -13.60 -6.75
N LEU A 72 -21.74 -12.82 -7.23
CA LEU A 72 -23.03 -13.35 -7.68
C LEU A 72 -22.93 -14.37 -8.85
N SER A 73 -21.83 -14.36 -9.60
CA SER A 73 -21.59 -15.24 -10.74
C SER A 73 -20.84 -16.51 -10.37
N GLY A 74 -20.37 -16.65 -9.12
CA GLY A 74 -19.65 -17.82 -8.63
C GLY A 74 -18.36 -17.49 -7.89
N GLU A 75 -17.54 -18.53 -7.72
CA GLU A 75 -16.23 -18.45 -7.05
C GLU A 75 -15.11 -18.56 -8.08
N PHE A 76 -14.14 -17.67 -7.97
CA PHE A 76 -13.02 -17.60 -8.90
C PHE A 76 -11.71 -17.63 -8.09
N THR A 77 -10.85 -18.57 -8.41
CA THR A 77 -9.48 -18.58 -7.88
C THR A 77 -8.65 -17.54 -8.61
N VAL A 78 -8.13 -16.59 -7.86
CA VAL A 78 -7.22 -15.54 -8.35
C VAL A 78 -5.82 -15.85 -7.86
N VAL A 79 -4.86 -15.87 -8.77
CA VAL A 79 -3.44 -16.06 -8.46
C VAL A 79 -2.64 -14.87 -8.98
N ASN A 80 -1.57 -14.53 -8.27
CA ASN A 80 -0.63 -13.53 -8.74
C ASN A 80 0.15 -14.05 -9.94
N MET A 81 -0.19 -13.56 -11.14
CA MET A 81 0.38 -14.04 -12.39
C MET A 81 1.88 -13.79 -12.51
N TYR A 82 2.38 -12.70 -11.95
CA TYR A 82 3.83 -12.42 -11.91
C TYR A 82 4.59 -13.48 -11.13
N LEU A 83 4.03 -13.91 -9.98
CA LEU A 83 4.59 -15.02 -9.21
C LEU A 83 4.59 -16.32 -10.03
N VAL A 84 3.52 -16.61 -10.75
CA VAL A 84 3.42 -17.79 -11.59
C VAL A 84 4.47 -17.80 -12.69
N GLU A 85 4.68 -16.65 -13.34
CA GLU A 85 5.71 -16.47 -14.37
C GLU A 85 7.11 -16.70 -13.81
N ASP A 86 7.46 -16.06 -12.70
CA ASP A 86 8.75 -16.24 -12.03
C ASP A 86 8.99 -17.70 -11.58
N LEU A 87 7.95 -18.37 -11.08
CA LEU A 87 8.05 -19.79 -10.69
C LEU A 87 8.23 -20.70 -11.91
N LYS A 88 7.57 -20.41 -13.05
CA LYS A 88 7.76 -21.14 -14.30
C LYS A 88 9.17 -20.97 -14.86
N GLU A 89 9.67 -19.74 -14.90
CA GLU A 89 11.03 -19.45 -15.36
C GLU A 89 12.11 -20.17 -14.55
N ARG A 90 11.85 -20.39 -13.26
CA ARG A 90 12.74 -21.10 -12.34
C ARG A 90 12.51 -22.62 -12.30
N GLY A 91 11.58 -23.15 -13.09
CA GLY A 91 11.22 -24.57 -13.11
C GLY A 91 10.59 -25.07 -11.80
N LEU A 92 9.97 -24.17 -11.03
CA LEU A 92 9.33 -24.47 -9.75
C LEU A 92 7.80 -24.60 -9.83
N TRP A 93 7.20 -24.33 -10.99
CA TRP A 93 5.76 -24.41 -11.18
C TRP A 93 5.35 -25.84 -11.50
N ASP A 94 4.97 -26.58 -10.49
CA ASP A 94 4.49 -27.97 -10.56
C ASP A 94 3.29 -28.22 -9.65
N GLU A 95 2.73 -29.40 -9.63
CA GLU A 95 1.56 -29.77 -8.83
C GLU A 95 1.82 -29.61 -7.31
N VAL A 96 3.06 -29.87 -6.87
CA VAL A 96 3.45 -29.70 -5.46
C VAL A 96 3.42 -28.22 -5.09
N MET A 97 3.98 -27.34 -5.94
CA MET A 97 3.96 -25.90 -5.73
C MET A 97 2.52 -25.35 -5.69
N ILE A 98 1.66 -25.81 -6.57
CA ILE A 98 0.24 -25.42 -6.58
C ILE A 98 -0.45 -25.88 -5.29
N SER A 99 -0.14 -27.08 -4.82
CA SER A 99 -0.67 -27.61 -3.56
C SER A 99 -0.17 -26.80 -2.35
N ASP A 100 1.12 -26.47 -2.29
CA ASP A 100 1.71 -25.64 -1.25
C ASP A 100 1.11 -24.23 -1.23
N LEU A 101 0.96 -23.60 -2.39
CA LEU A 101 0.31 -22.28 -2.49
C LEU A 101 -1.13 -22.30 -1.99
N LYS A 102 -1.89 -23.37 -2.25
CA LYS A 102 -3.24 -23.53 -1.72
C LYS A 102 -3.24 -23.77 -0.23
N TYR A 103 -2.33 -24.60 0.26
CA TYR A 103 -2.25 -24.95 1.68
C TYR A 103 -1.85 -23.75 2.57
N PHE A 104 -0.97 -22.89 2.06
CA PHE A 104 -0.51 -21.70 2.76
C PHE A 104 -1.22 -20.39 2.34
N ASP A 105 -2.37 -20.47 1.66
CA ASP A 105 -3.15 -19.32 1.18
C ASP A 105 -2.31 -18.29 0.41
N GLY A 106 -1.39 -18.76 -0.41
CA GLY A 106 -0.49 -17.92 -1.20
C GLY A 106 0.63 -17.24 -0.39
N ASN A 107 0.80 -17.58 0.88
CA ASN A 107 1.93 -17.11 1.70
C ASN A 107 3.18 -17.96 1.38
N LEU A 108 4.25 -17.29 0.93
CA LEU A 108 5.47 -17.96 0.48
C LEU A 108 6.47 -18.23 1.61
N ALA A 109 6.29 -17.67 2.78
CA ALA A 109 7.27 -17.72 3.86
C ALA A 109 7.59 -19.15 4.33
N ARG A 110 6.60 -20.06 4.21
CA ARG A 110 6.70 -21.47 4.65
C ARG A 110 6.99 -22.46 3.53
N ILE A 111 7.17 -22.01 2.29
CA ILE A 111 7.45 -22.89 1.15
C ILE A 111 8.96 -22.97 0.94
N ASP A 112 9.58 -24.02 1.44
CA ASP A 112 11.06 -24.13 1.48
C ASP A 112 11.72 -24.13 0.10
N ARG A 113 11.02 -24.60 -0.94
CA ARG A 113 11.51 -24.59 -2.32
C ARG A 113 11.69 -23.19 -2.90
N ILE A 114 11.04 -22.16 -2.32
CA ILE A 114 11.10 -20.79 -2.82
C ILE A 114 12.30 -20.07 -2.17
N SER A 115 13.09 -19.42 -3.01
CA SER A 115 14.26 -18.67 -2.54
C SER A 115 13.88 -17.50 -1.62
N PRO A 116 14.74 -17.11 -0.66
CA PRO A 116 14.48 -15.95 0.19
C PRO A 116 14.25 -14.64 -0.58
N GLU A 117 14.82 -14.52 -1.77
CA GLU A 117 14.63 -13.39 -2.66
C GLU A 117 13.17 -13.30 -3.14
N LEU A 118 12.64 -14.40 -3.70
CA LEU A 118 11.25 -14.46 -4.16
C LEU A 118 10.25 -14.31 -3.00
N ARG A 119 10.53 -14.88 -1.82
CA ARG A 119 9.69 -14.70 -0.65
C ARG A 119 9.58 -13.21 -0.27
N ARG A 120 10.68 -12.46 -0.34
CA ARG A 120 10.65 -11.00 -0.08
C ARG A 120 9.94 -10.22 -1.18
N LEU A 121 10.16 -10.58 -2.43
CA LEU A 121 9.54 -9.90 -3.58
C LEU A 121 8.02 -10.03 -3.57
N TYR A 122 7.52 -11.22 -3.25
CA TYR A 122 6.09 -11.54 -3.22
C TYR A 122 5.51 -11.58 -1.80
N ALA A 123 6.14 -10.90 -0.84
CA ALA A 123 5.59 -10.75 0.49
C ALA A 123 4.21 -10.07 0.42
N THR A 124 3.24 -10.64 1.11
CA THR A 124 1.87 -10.11 1.14
C THR A 124 1.75 -8.92 2.10
N ALA A 125 0.65 -8.19 1.99
CA ALA A 125 0.41 -7.01 2.81
C ALA A 125 0.46 -7.29 4.33
N PHE A 126 0.11 -8.50 4.76
CA PHE A 126 0.18 -8.89 6.18
C PHE A 126 1.57 -9.31 6.65
N GLU A 127 2.49 -9.62 5.73
CA GLU A 127 3.88 -9.95 6.03
C GLU A 127 4.76 -8.70 6.14
N ILE A 128 4.27 -7.57 5.63
CA ILE A 128 4.98 -6.29 5.64
C ILE A 128 4.60 -5.52 6.92
N ASP A 129 5.61 -5.02 7.62
CA ASP A 129 5.38 -4.17 8.79
C ASP A 129 4.59 -2.91 8.38
N PRO A 130 3.46 -2.58 9.04
CA PRO A 130 2.65 -1.40 8.74
C PRO A 130 3.43 -0.08 8.81
N VAL A 131 4.54 -0.02 9.52
CA VAL A 131 5.47 1.12 9.53
C VAL A 131 5.90 1.49 8.10
N TRP A 132 6.23 0.50 7.26
CA TRP A 132 6.65 0.74 5.88
C TRP A 132 5.52 1.26 4.99
N LEU A 133 4.28 0.83 5.24
CA LEU A 133 3.11 1.38 4.54
C LEU A 133 2.93 2.87 4.85
N VAL A 134 3.08 3.24 6.12
CA VAL A 134 3.00 4.63 6.58
C VAL A 134 4.15 5.46 6.00
N GLU A 135 5.39 4.97 6.05
CA GLU A 135 6.56 5.69 5.52
C GLU A 135 6.45 5.92 4.00
N CYS A 136 6.03 4.92 3.25
CA CYS A 136 5.79 5.06 1.81
C CYS A 136 4.67 6.07 1.52
N ALA A 137 3.59 6.03 2.30
CA ALA A 137 2.47 6.96 2.17
C ALA A 137 2.88 8.40 2.52
N ALA A 138 3.70 8.58 3.56
CA ALA A 138 4.23 9.89 3.96
C ALA A 138 5.06 10.53 2.83
N ARG A 139 5.90 9.74 2.17
CA ARG A 139 6.69 10.22 1.03
C ARG A 139 5.83 10.62 -0.16
N ARG A 140 4.69 9.98 -0.37
CA ARG A 140 3.72 10.37 -1.40
C ARG A 140 2.91 11.59 -1.03
N GLN A 141 2.56 11.76 0.26
CA GLN A 141 1.65 12.81 0.73
C GLN A 141 2.13 14.22 0.38
N LYS A 142 3.41 14.48 0.32
CA LYS A 142 3.96 15.80 -0.08
C LYS A 142 3.66 16.18 -1.53
N TRP A 143 3.43 15.19 -2.41
CA TRP A 143 3.20 15.37 -3.84
C TRP A 143 1.72 15.53 -4.21
N ILE A 144 0.83 15.25 -3.29
CA ILE A 144 -0.62 15.31 -3.49
C ILE A 144 -1.24 16.37 -2.59
N ASP A 145 -2.26 17.05 -3.07
CA ASP A 145 -2.95 18.12 -2.34
C ASP A 145 -4.16 17.61 -1.54
N GLN A 146 -4.70 16.46 -1.91
CA GLN A 146 -5.78 15.79 -1.19
C GLN A 146 -5.24 14.66 -0.30
N ALA A 147 -6.14 13.83 0.20
CA ALA A 147 -5.83 12.66 0.99
C ALA A 147 -5.48 11.45 0.10
N GLN A 148 -4.99 10.40 0.73
CA GLN A 148 -4.79 9.09 0.11
C GLN A 148 -5.54 8.02 0.89
N SER A 149 -6.16 7.10 0.17
CA SER A 149 -6.85 5.93 0.73
C SER A 149 -5.81 4.86 1.07
N LEU A 150 -5.19 5.02 2.23
CA LEU A 150 -4.17 4.09 2.74
C LEU A 150 -4.81 3.04 3.62
N ASN A 151 -4.89 1.79 3.15
CA ASN A 151 -5.26 0.66 3.99
C ASN A 151 -4.07 0.25 4.87
N ILE A 152 -4.35 0.00 6.12
CA ILE A 152 -3.38 -0.54 7.08
C ILE A 152 -3.65 -2.04 7.21
N TYR A 153 -2.62 -2.85 7.00
CA TYR A 153 -2.65 -4.30 7.17
C TYR A 153 -1.82 -4.67 8.39
N MET A 154 -2.41 -5.44 9.29
CA MET A 154 -1.78 -5.73 10.57
C MET A 154 -2.02 -7.16 10.99
N ALA A 155 -1.01 -8.01 10.89
CA ALA A 155 -1.02 -9.33 11.50
C ALA A 155 -0.78 -9.22 13.01
N GLY A 156 -1.52 -10.00 13.81
CA GLY A 156 -1.39 -9.99 15.26
C GLY A 156 -1.64 -8.59 15.84
N ALA A 157 -2.80 -8.01 15.56
CA ALA A 157 -3.15 -6.67 16.02
C ALA A 157 -3.21 -6.59 17.56
N SER A 158 -2.62 -5.54 18.12
CA SER A 158 -2.72 -5.19 19.54
C SER A 158 -2.98 -3.69 19.68
N GLY A 159 -3.55 -3.29 20.83
CA GLY A 159 -3.81 -1.88 21.11
C GLY A 159 -2.54 -1.01 20.98
N LYS A 160 -1.41 -1.51 21.48
CA LYS A 160 -0.12 -0.82 21.36
C LYS A 160 0.33 -0.67 19.91
N LYS A 161 0.28 -1.74 19.13
CA LYS A 161 0.71 -1.72 17.71
C LYS A 161 -0.18 -0.79 16.88
N LEU A 162 -1.48 -0.73 17.18
CA LEU A 162 -2.41 0.21 16.57
C LEU A 162 -2.05 1.66 16.92
N ASP A 163 -1.90 1.95 18.20
CA ASP A 163 -1.57 3.28 18.70
C ASP A 163 -0.26 3.80 18.09
N ASP A 164 0.79 2.99 18.12
CA ASP A 164 2.09 3.32 17.54
C ASP A 164 1.99 3.61 16.02
N THR A 165 1.23 2.79 15.28
CA THR A 165 1.06 2.96 13.82
C THR A 165 0.31 4.26 13.48
N TYR A 166 -0.79 4.54 14.18
CA TYR A 166 -1.57 5.75 13.91
C TYR A 166 -0.87 7.03 14.39
N LYS A 167 -0.13 6.97 15.49
CA LYS A 167 0.73 8.08 15.93
C LYS A 167 1.83 8.36 14.90
N LEU A 168 2.47 7.30 14.38
CA LEU A 168 3.46 7.46 13.32
C LEU A 168 2.83 8.12 12.08
N ALA A 169 1.68 7.64 11.62
CA ALA A 169 0.97 8.23 10.48
C ALA A 169 0.69 9.72 10.69
N TRP A 170 0.26 10.10 11.89
CA TRP A 170 0.00 11.49 12.24
C TRP A 170 1.29 12.33 12.24
N LEU A 171 2.37 11.82 12.87
CA LEU A 171 3.68 12.51 12.93
C LEU A 171 4.29 12.70 11.53
N ARG A 172 4.14 11.71 10.65
CA ARG A 172 4.62 11.77 9.26
C ARG A 172 3.77 12.67 8.36
N GLY A 173 2.72 13.29 8.88
CA GLY A 173 1.90 14.27 8.17
C GLY A 173 0.87 13.67 7.22
N LEU A 174 0.51 12.40 7.38
CA LEU A 174 -0.62 11.82 6.65
C LEU A 174 -1.91 12.54 7.02
N LYS A 175 -2.71 12.90 6.03
CA LYS A 175 -4.02 13.52 6.24
C LYS A 175 -5.04 12.51 6.72
N THR A 176 -5.00 11.31 6.15
CA THR A 176 -5.94 10.23 6.44
C THR A 176 -5.23 8.88 6.32
N THR A 177 -5.80 7.90 7.00
CA THR A 177 -5.74 6.48 6.68
C THR A 177 -7.10 6.03 6.16
N TYR A 178 -7.26 4.76 5.77
CA TYR A 178 -8.54 4.24 5.29
C TYR A 178 -8.96 3.01 6.11
N TYR A 179 -9.06 1.84 5.49
CA TYR A 179 -9.43 0.64 6.26
C TYR A 179 -8.26 0.11 7.10
N LEU A 180 -8.59 -0.37 8.29
CA LEU A 180 -7.75 -1.28 9.06
C LEU A 180 -8.17 -2.71 8.75
N ARG A 181 -7.24 -3.51 8.26
CA ARG A 181 -7.41 -4.94 8.00
C ARG A 181 -6.51 -5.72 8.94
N THR A 182 -7.09 -6.59 9.73
CA THR A 182 -6.34 -7.43 10.66
C THR A 182 -6.48 -8.89 10.27
N SER A 183 -5.44 -9.68 10.47
CA SER A 183 -5.52 -11.13 10.51
C SER A 183 -5.37 -11.58 11.96
N SER A 184 -6.12 -12.61 12.34
CA SER A 184 -5.87 -13.34 13.61
C SER A 184 -4.46 -13.93 13.56
N ALA A 185 -3.82 -13.98 14.72
CA ALA A 185 -2.53 -14.61 14.88
C ALA A 185 -2.63 -16.13 14.69
#